data_fdf84d06d0b6a06265fe6d9921af8f4c
#
_entry.id   fdf84d06d0b6a06265fe6d9921af8f4c
#
_cell.length_a   1.000
_cell.length_b   1.000
_cell.length_c   1.000
_cell.angle_alpha   90.00
_cell.angle_beta   90.00
_cell.angle_gamma   90.00
#
_symmetry.space_group_name_H-M   'P 1'
#
loop_
_entity.id
_entity.type
_entity.pdbx_description
1 polymer ?
#
loop_
_entity_poly.entity_id
_entity_poly.type
_entity_poly.pdbx_seq_one_letter_code
_entity_poly.pdbx_strand_id
1 'polypeptide(L)'
;GRQRLADFVDVFCDRGFFTPEETASILDAAAAWGMRPKIHADELASSGGVEIGVKHGALSVDHLESMTEEEIDILRGSETMPTVLPGTSFFLNMPYGKGRKMIDAGLGVAVASDYNPGSTPSGDMKFVVSLACIKMRLQPNEALNAATINGAYAMGESRNYGSIAKGKVANFFITTPLPSVDFIPYAYTTPIVKKVVLGGKKL
;
A
#
# COMPACT_ATOMS: atom_id res chain seq x y z
N GLY A 1 19.53 -13.60 3.43
CA GLY A 1 19.93 -14.69 2.58
C GLY A 1 20.10 -16.02 3.30
N ARG A 2 21.31 -16.40 3.75
CA ARG A 2 21.61 -17.75 4.30
C ARG A 2 20.70 -18.18 5.45
N GLN A 3 20.31 -17.28 6.33
CA GLN A 3 19.47 -17.56 7.49
C GLN A 3 17.96 -17.45 7.23
N ARG A 4 17.54 -17.02 6.02
CA ARG A 4 16.14 -16.83 5.63
C ARG A 4 15.35 -15.99 6.65
N LEU A 5 15.90 -14.87 7.08
CA LEU A 5 15.29 -13.96 8.06
C LEU A 5 14.44 -12.85 7.43
N ALA A 6 14.41 -12.77 6.09
CA ALA A 6 13.64 -11.79 5.35
C ALA A 6 13.02 -12.44 4.12
N ASP A 7 11.78 -12.05 3.81
CA ASP A 7 11.02 -12.47 2.64
C ASP A 7 11.10 -11.44 1.52
N PHE A 8 11.34 -10.18 1.88
CA PHE A 8 11.37 -9.04 0.96
C PHE A 8 12.68 -8.28 1.08
N VAL A 9 13.00 -7.57 0.01
CA VAL A 9 13.95 -6.47 -0.03
C VAL A 9 13.18 -5.22 -0.41
N ASP A 10 13.45 -4.12 0.27
CA ASP A 10 12.84 -2.81 -0.02
C ASP A 10 13.95 -1.78 -0.21
N VAL A 11 13.79 -0.92 -1.23
CA VAL A 11 14.77 0.10 -1.59
C VAL A 11 14.05 1.43 -1.77
N PHE A 12 14.59 2.49 -1.20
CA PHE A 12 14.13 3.86 -1.44
C PHE A 12 14.79 4.41 -2.70
N CYS A 13 14.13 4.20 -3.85
CA CYS A 13 14.58 4.67 -5.16
C CYS A 13 13.97 6.04 -5.45
N ASP A 14 14.65 7.09 -5.06
CA ASP A 14 14.18 8.46 -5.26
C ASP A 14 15.35 9.46 -5.29
N ARG A 15 15.06 10.69 -5.68
CA ARG A 15 16.02 11.78 -5.73
C ARG A 15 16.68 12.02 -4.37
N GLY A 16 18.01 11.86 -4.30
CA GLY A 16 18.80 12.03 -3.07
C GLY A 16 18.94 10.76 -2.25
N PHE A 17 18.36 9.64 -2.69
CA PHE A 17 18.49 8.31 -2.12
C PHE A 17 19.17 7.39 -3.14
N PHE A 18 18.66 6.16 -3.35
CA PHE A 18 19.23 5.24 -4.33
C PHE A 18 18.77 5.59 -5.76
N THR A 19 19.70 5.53 -6.71
CA THR A 19 19.39 5.64 -8.15
C THR A 19 18.76 4.35 -8.66
N PRO A 20 18.12 4.36 -9.86
CA PRO A 20 17.62 3.15 -10.49
C PRO A 20 18.70 2.08 -10.70
N GLU A 21 19.93 2.46 -11.04
CA GLU A 21 21.06 1.54 -11.27
C GLU A 21 21.52 0.88 -9.95
N GLU A 22 21.63 1.66 -8.88
CA GLU A 22 21.95 1.15 -7.55
C GLU A 22 20.83 0.23 -7.04
N THR A 23 19.57 0.65 -7.24
CA THR A 23 18.38 -0.13 -6.91
C THR A 23 18.39 -1.46 -7.66
N ALA A 24 18.62 -1.48 -8.97
CA ALA A 24 18.75 -2.70 -9.76
C ALA A 24 19.80 -3.66 -9.16
N SER A 25 20.97 -3.14 -8.82
CA SER A 25 22.07 -3.93 -8.25
C SER A 25 21.68 -4.57 -6.91
N ILE A 26 20.93 -3.85 -6.06
CA ILE A 26 20.43 -4.37 -4.78
C ILE A 26 19.38 -5.44 -5.02
N LEU A 27 18.44 -5.22 -5.96
CA LEU A 27 17.38 -6.17 -6.28
C LEU A 27 17.94 -7.46 -6.87
N ASP A 28 18.92 -7.39 -7.77
CA ASP A 28 19.60 -8.55 -8.36
C ASP A 28 20.31 -9.38 -7.27
N ALA A 29 21.00 -8.72 -6.36
CA ALA A 29 21.64 -9.39 -5.22
C ALA A 29 20.61 -10.06 -4.29
N ALA A 30 19.45 -9.45 -4.07
CA ALA A 30 18.37 -9.99 -3.25
C ALA A 30 17.67 -11.18 -3.93
N ALA A 31 17.46 -11.11 -5.26
CA ALA A 31 16.86 -12.18 -6.06
C ALA A 31 17.65 -13.48 -5.98
N ALA A 32 18.99 -13.43 -5.89
CA ALA A 32 19.86 -14.60 -5.68
C ALA A 32 19.55 -15.34 -4.36
N TRP A 33 18.85 -14.72 -3.42
CA TRP A 33 18.40 -15.31 -2.16
C TRP A 33 16.91 -15.60 -2.10
N GLY A 34 16.18 -15.38 -3.20
CA GLY A 34 14.73 -15.59 -3.31
C GLY A 34 13.89 -14.52 -2.58
N MET A 35 14.47 -13.37 -2.24
CA MET A 35 13.72 -12.24 -1.68
C MET A 35 12.95 -11.53 -2.79
N ARG A 36 11.70 -11.14 -2.50
CA ARG A 36 10.84 -10.43 -3.44
C ARG A 36 11.00 -8.92 -3.27
N PRO A 37 11.08 -8.14 -4.37
CA PRO A 37 11.28 -6.71 -4.27
C PRO A 37 10.00 -5.95 -3.89
N LYS A 38 10.21 -4.86 -3.16
CA LYS A 38 9.30 -3.73 -2.93
C LYS A 38 10.12 -2.46 -3.09
N ILE A 39 9.51 -1.34 -3.48
CA ILE A 39 10.24 -0.11 -3.74
C ILE A 39 9.47 1.08 -3.19
N HIS A 40 10.12 1.94 -2.40
CA HIS A 40 9.68 3.32 -2.20
C HIS A 40 10.04 4.09 -3.45
N ALA A 41 9.05 4.65 -4.14
CA ALA A 41 9.21 5.28 -5.44
C ALA A 41 8.38 6.55 -5.54
N ASP A 42 8.93 7.57 -6.21
CA ASP A 42 8.24 8.78 -6.61
C ASP A 42 7.55 9.54 -5.45
N GLU A 43 8.15 9.47 -4.26
CA GLU A 43 7.72 10.26 -3.12
C GLU A 43 8.10 11.74 -3.34
N LEU A 44 9.36 11.99 -3.69
CA LEU A 44 9.92 13.33 -3.84
C LEU A 44 10.01 13.78 -5.31
N ALA A 45 10.22 12.85 -6.21
CA ALA A 45 10.30 13.11 -7.65
C ALA A 45 10.05 11.81 -8.44
N SER A 46 9.55 11.91 -9.69
CA SER A 46 9.61 10.81 -10.65
C SER A 46 11.10 10.56 -10.97
N SER A 47 11.62 9.48 -10.42
CA SER A 47 13.06 9.18 -10.40
C SER A 47 13.41 7.83 -11.04
N GLY A 48 12.45 7.19 -11.74
CA GLY A 48 12.62 5.86 -12.36
C GLY A 48 12.39 4.69 -11.39
N GLY A 49 11.85 4.95 -10.20
CA GLY A 49 11.54 3.93 -9.19
C GLY A 49 10.43 2.99 -9.63
N VAL A 50 9.40 3.51 -10.29
CA VAL A 50 8.29 2.71 -10.85
C VAL A 50 8.80 1.77 -11.94
N GLU A 51 9.56 2.29 -12.91
CA GLU A 51 10.11 1.51 -14.03
C GLU A 51 10.99 0.37 -13.55
N ILE A 52 11.90 0.67 -12.61
CA ILE A 52 12.81 -0.36 -12.10
C ILE A 52 12.06 -1.39 -11.25
N GLY A 53 11.04 -0.97 -10.50
CA GLY A 53 10.16 -1.86 -9.75
C GLY A 53 9.42 -2.84 -10.64
N VAL A 54 8.76 -2.35 -11.68
CA VAL A 54 8.04 -3.17 -12.66
C VAL A 54 9.00 -4.10 -13.39
N LYS A 55 10.16 -3.61 -13.84
CA LYS A 55 11.18 -4.41 -14.52
C LYS A 55 11.67 -5.60 -13.70
N HIS A 56 11.80 -5.44 -12.37
CA HIS A 56 12.24 -6.49 -11.46
C HIS A 56 11.08 -7.28 -10.83
N GLY A 57 9.84 -7.07 -11.27
CA GLY A 57 8.66 -7.78 -10.76
C GLY A 57 8.38 -7.49 -9.30
N ALA A 58 8.54 -6.23 -8.87
CA ALA A 58 8.23 -5.82 -7.52
C ALA A 58 6.77 -6.13 -7.17
N LEU A 59 6.54 -6.57 -5.93
CA LEU A 59 5.18 -6.78 -5.42
C LEU A 59 4.40 -5.49 -5.34
N SER A 60 5.08 -4.42 -4.89
CA SER A 60 4.51 -3.09 -4.85
C SER A 60 5.57 -2.03 -5.14
N VAL A 61 5.09 -0.89 -5.60
CA VAL A 61 5.77 0.39 -5.58
C VAL A 61 4.96 1.32 -4.69
N ASP A 62 5.61 1.88 -3.70
CA ASP A 62 4.98 2.55 -2.57
C ASP A 62 5.25 4.06 -2.63
N HIS A 63 4.36 4.90 -2.12
CA HIS A 63 4.30 6.38 -2.13
C HIS A 63 3.60 6.96 -3.35
N LEU A 64 4.29 7.24 -4.45
CA LEU A 64 3.73 7.68 -5.74
C LEU A 64 3.13 9.10 -5.74
N GLU A 65 3.57 9.99 -4.83
CA GLU A 65 3.13 11.37 -4.75
C GLU A 65 3.46 12.16 -6.02
N SER A 66 4.67 11.90 -6.57
CA SER A 66 5.23 12.58 -7.75
C SER A 66 5.05 11.80 -9.07
N MET A 67 4.38 10.64 -9.03
CA MET A 67 4.18 9.77 -10.19
C MET A 67 3.56 10.49 -11.39
N THR A 68 4.01 10.18 -12.61
CA THR A 68 3.53 10.72 -13.89
C THR A 68 2.35 9.90 -14.47
N GLU A 69 1.82 10.33 -15.61
CA GLU A 69 0.78 9.57 -16.34
C GLU A 69 1.42 8.37 -17.08
N GLU A 70 2.65 8.52 -17.58
CA GLU A 70 3.40 7.48 -18.25
C GLU A 70 3.67 6.29 -17.31
N GLU A 71 3.95 6.57 -16.03
CA GLU A 71 4.16 5.54 -15.01
C GLU A 71 2.87 4.80 -14.66
N ILE A 72 1.70 5.45 -14.75
CA ILE A 72 0.39 4.76 -14.67
C ILE A 72 0.26 3.73 -15.80
N ASP A 73 0.65 4.09 -17.02
CA ASP A 73 0.58 3.17 -18.15
C ASP A 73 1.57 2.00 -18.02
N ILE A 74 2.76 2.23 -17.47
CA ILE A 74 3.73 1.18 -17.15
C ILE A 74 3.16 0.20 -16.12
N LEU A 75 2.55 0.71 -15.05
CA LEU A 75 1.92 -0.12 -14.01
C LEU A 75 0.75 -0.93 -14.55
N ARG A 76 -0.05 -0.38 -15.48
CA ARG A 76 -1.18 -1.08 -16.11
C ARG A 76 -0.75 -2.36 -16.84
N GLY A 77 0.46 -2.41 -17.37
CA GLY A 77 1.03 -3.58 -18.04
C GLY A 77 1.68 -4.59 -17.11
N SER A 78 1.56 -4.43 -15.78
CA SER A 78 2.31 -5.21 -14.80
C SER A 78 1.42 -5.83 -13.71
N GLU A 79 2.01 -6.74 -12.92
CA GLU A 79 1.43 -7.30 -11.71
C GLU A 79 1.85 -6.52 -10.43
N THR A 80 2.60 -5.44 -10.59
CA THR A 80 3.09 -4.62 -9.47
C THR A 80 1.95 -3.78 -8.90
N MET A 81 1.72 -3.86 -7.60
CA MET A 81 0.65 -3.11 -6.92
C MET A 81 1.10 -1.69 -6.58
N PRO A 82 0.50 -0.63 -7.15
CA PRO A 82 0.71 0.72 -6.66
C PRO A 82 0.11 0.86 -5.25
N THR A 83 0.92 1.31 -4.30
CA THR A 83 0.52 1.49 -2.90
C THR A 83 0.70 2.94 -2.50
N VAL A 84 -0.38 3.60 -2.14
CA VAL A 84 -0.35 5.01 -1.72
C VAL A 84 -0.39 5.15 -0.20
N LEU A 85 0.29 6.19 0.31
CA LEU A 85 0.53 6.41 1.73
C LEU A 85 -0.04 7.77 2.19
N PRO A 86 -1.38 7.94 2.19
CA PRO A 86 -1.97 9.25 2.43
C PRO A 86 -1.72 9.80 3.85
N GLY A 87 -1.31 8.95 4.79
CA GLY A 87 -0.88 9.37 6.12
C GLY A 87 0.40 10.20 6.07
N THR A 88 1.36 9.78 5.26
CA THR A 88 2.64 10.48 5.02
C THR A 88 2.40 11.82 4.35
N SER A 89 1.65 11.83 3.24
CA SER A 89 1.28 13.06 2.55
C SER A 89 0.59 14.06 3.49
N PHE A 90 -0.29 13.57 4.39
CA PHE A 90 -0.95 14.39 5.40
C PHE A 90 0.03 14.98 6.41
N PHE A 91 0.85 14.14 7.03
CA PHE A 91 1.72 14.55 8.14
C PHE A 91 2.85 15.46 7.68
N LEU A 92 3.43 15.19 6.51
CA LEU A 92 4.50 16.00 5.92
C LEU A 92 3.99 17.18 5.07
N ASN A 93 2.67 17.34 4.96
CA ASN A 93 2.05 18.37 4.11
C ASN A 93 2.52 18.30 2.65
N MET A 94 2.61 17.09 2.10
CA MET A 94 3.00 16.81 0.72
C MET A 94 1.77 16.69 -0.21
N PRO A 95 1.96 16.75 -1.52
CA PRO A 95 0.94 16.32 -2.48
C PRO A 95 0.47 14.88 -2.19
N TYR A 96 -0.74 14.55 -2.62
CA TYR A 96 -1.26 13.19 -2.48
C TYR A 96 -1.07 12.41 -3.80
N GLY A 97 -0.76 11.14 -3.69
CA GLY A 97 -0.68 10.23 -4.84
C GLY A 97 -1.98 10.21 -5.65
N LYS A 98 -1.89 9.93 -6.94
CA LYS A 98 -2.98 10.05 -7.94
C LYS A 98 -3.99 8.89 -7.87
N GLY A 99 -4.48 8.51 -6.67
CA GLY A 99 -5.32 7.34 -6.45
C GLY A 99 -6.53 7.25 -7.40
N ARG A 100 -7.29 8.34 -7.59
CA ARG A 100 -8.44 8.34 -8.53
C ARG A 100 -8.02 8.03 -9.96
N LYS A 101 -6.94 8.64 -10.45
CA LYS A 101 -6.47 8.42 -11.82
C LYS A 101 -6.03 6.97 -12.06
N MET A 102 -5.33 6.37 -11.09
CA MET A 102 -4.92 4.96 -11.17
C MET A 102 -6.14 4.02 -11.26
N ILE A 103 -7.15 4.25 -10.42
CA ILE A 103 -8.38 3.44 -10.46
C ILE A 103 -9.14 3.64 -11.78
N ASP A 104 -9.27 4.88 -12.26
CA ASP A 104 -9.92 5.18 -13.54
C ASP A 104 -9.18 4.57 -14.73
N ALA A 105 -7.86 4.40 -14.59
CA ALA A 105 -7.02 3.68 -15.53
C ALA A 105 -7.15 2.14 -15.44
N GLY A 106 -7.95 1.62 -14.50
CA GLY A 106 -8.18 0.19 -14.31
C GLY A 106 -7.18 -0.51 -13.39
N LEU A 107 -6.32 0.24 -12.69
CA LEU A 107 -5.38 -0.33 -11.72
C LEU A 107 -6.07 -0.67 -10.40
N GLY A 108 -5.65 -1.78 -9.78
CA GLY A 108 -5.82 -1.95 -8.34
C GLY A 108 -4.88 -0.98 -7.61
N VAL A 109 -5.35 -0.41 -6.50
CA VAL A 109 -4.53 0.46 -5.65
C VAL A 109 -4.59 -0.07 -4.22
N ALA A 110 -3.45 -0.19 -3.56
CA ALA A 110 -3.38 -0.45 -2.13
C ALA A 110 -3.19 0.85 -1.34
N VAL A 111 -3.61 0.86 -0.07
CA VAL A 111 -3.29 1.91 0.88
C VAL A 111 -2.65 1.31 2.13
N ALA A 112 -1.64 1.97 2.65
CA ALA A 112 -0.95 1.56 3.87
C ALA A 112 -0.73 2.75 4.81
N SER A 113 -0.36 2.46 6.07
CA SER A 113 -0.17 3.50 7.08
C SER A 113 1.17 4.21 6.98
N ASP A 114 2.18 3.53 6.47
CA ASP A 114 3.58 3.99 6.57
C ASP A 114 3.97 4.33 8.03
N TYR A 115 3.50 3.52 8.98
CA TYR A 115 3.68 3.81 10.40
C TYR A 115 5.16 3.83 10.79
N ASN A 116 5.68 5.02 10.99
CA ASN A 116 7.05 5.27 11.44
C ASN A 116 7.14 6.61 12.18
N PRO A 117 8.16 6.83 13.04
CA PRO A 117 8.28 8.07 13.82
C PRO A 117 8.67 9.30 12.98
N GLY A 118 9.15 9.13 11.76
CA GLY A 118 9.65 10.23 10.90
C GLY A 118 8.56 10.89 10.06
N SER A 119 7.74 10.10 9.39
CA SER A 119 6.79 10.58 8.39
C SER A 119 5.32 10.32 8.72
N THR A 120 5.01 9.30 9.55
CA THR A 120 3.62 8.99 9.89
C THR A 120 3.52 8.35 11.28
N PRO A 121 3.43 9.12 12.37
CA PRO A 121 3.38 8.58 13.73
C PRO A 121 2.00 8.04 14.11
N SER A 122 1.22 7.54 13.17
CA SER A 122 -0.12 6.96 13.36
C SER A 122 -0.35 5.73 12.51
N GLY A 123 -0.68 4.61 13.15
CA GLY A 123 -1.10 3.37 12.49
C GLY A 123 -2.62 3.24 12.34
N ASP A 124 -3.41 4.32 12.51
CA ASP A 124 -4.88 4.26 12.40
C ASP A 124 -5.31 4.13 10.93
N MET A 125 -5.49 2.89 10.49
CA MET A 125 -5.94 2.57 9.13
C MET A 125 -7.33 3.14 8.80
N LYS A 126 -8.19 3.40 9.78
CA LYS A 126 -9.48 4.06 9.54
C LYS A 126 -9.27 5.51 9.09
N PHE A 127 -8.31 6.21 9.71
CA PHE A 127 -7.90 7.54 9.28
C PHE A 127 -7.26 7.53 7.89
N VAL A 128 -6.40 6.54 7.61
CA VAL A 128 -5.78 6.34 6.28
C VAL A 128 -6.85 6.16 5.20
N VAL A 129 -7.85 5.31 5.43
CA VAL A 129 -8.99 5.09 4.53
C VAL A 129 -9.80 6.39 4.33
N SER A 130 -9.99 7.17 5.39
CA SER A 130 -10.67 8.47 5.29
C SER A 130 -9.91 9.46 4.43
N LEU A 131 -8.59 9.53 4.58
CA LEU A 131 -7.72 10.38 3.73
C LEU A 131 -7.77 9.92 2.26
N ALA A 132 -7.74 8.62 1.99
CA ALA A 132 -7.87 8.08 0.64
C ALA A 132 -9.20 8.53 -0.02
N CYS A 133 -10.31 8.50 0.72
CA CYS A 133 -11.59 8.99 0.23
C CYS A 133 -11.59 10.52 0.00
N ILE A 134 -11.13 11.29 0.98
CA ILE A 134 -11.26 12.75 0.98
C ILE A 134 -10.24 13.41 0.02
N LYS A 135 -8.99 12.95 0.09
CA LYS A 135 -7.86 13.58 -0.61
C LYS A 135 -7.57 12.96 -1.97
N MET A 136 -7.68 11.64 -2.07
CA MET A 136 -7.40 10.92 -3.31
C MET A 136 -8.67 10.58 -4.11
N ARG A 137 -9.87 10.92 -3.59
CA ARG A 137 -11.18 10.75 -4.24
C ARG A 137 -11.52 9.27 -4.54
N LEU A 138 -11.04 8.37 -3.71
CA LEU A 138 -11.50 6.98 -3.75
C LEU A 138 -12.93 6.91 -3.20
N GLN A 139 -13.77 6.07 -3.82
CA GLN A 139 -15.06 5.75 -3.21
C GLN A 139 -14.85 4.88 -1.95
N PRO A 140 -15.77 4.88 -0.98
CA PRO A 140 -15.60 4.12 0.27
C PRO A 140 -15.27 2.64 0.07
N ASN A 141 -15.95 1.98 -0.87
CA ASN A 141 -15.69 0.57 -1.20
C ASN A 141 -14.31 0.36 -1.86
N GLU A 142 -13.85 1.28 -2.71
CA GLU A 142 -12.51 1.26 -3.31
C GLU A 142 -11.44 1.40 -2.22
N ALA A 143 -11.59 2.38 -1.31
CA ALA A 143 -10.64 2.62 -0.22
C ALA A 143 -10.60 1.45 0.78
N LEU A 144 -11.73 0.79 1.05
CA LEU A 144 -11.78 -0.41 1.89
C LEU A 144 -11.10 -1.60 1.21
N ASN A 145 -11.31 -1.82 -0.10
CA ASN A 145 -10.60 -2.83 -0.85
C ASN A 145 -9.10 -2.53 -0.90
N ALA A 146 -8.72 -1.26 -1.07
CA ALA A 146 -7.33 -0.82 -1.05
C ALA A 146 -6.63 -1.14 0.29
N ALA A 147 -7.33 -0.95 1.41
CA ALA A 147 -6.81 -1.24 2.75
C ALA A 147 -6.87 -2.73 3.15
N THR A 148 -7.53 -3.58 2.39
CA THR A 148 -7.75 -4.98 2.73
C THR A 148 -7.18 -5.93 1.69
N ILE A 149 -7.94 -6.28 0.65
CA ILE A 149 -7.52 -7.29 -0.33
C ILE A 149 -6.33 -6.84 -1.17
N ASN A 150 -6.28 -5.55 -1.56
CA ASN A 150 -5.16 -5.02 -2.33
C ASN A 150 -3.91 -4.86 -1.45
N GLY A 151 -4.07 -4.43 -0.18
CA GLY A 151 -2.98 -4.42 0.80
C GLY A 151 -2.41 -5.83 1.05
N ALA A 152 -3.28 -6.83 1.16
CA ALA A 152 -2.84 -8.22 1.26
C ALA A 152 -2.12 -8.71 -0.02
N TYR A 153 -2.54 -8.25 -1.19
CA TYR A 153 -1.84 -8.53 -2.45
C TYR A 153 -0.45 -7.91 -2.48
N ALA A 154 -0.33 -6.63 -2.10
CA ALA A 154 0.95 -5.91 -2.02
C ALA A 154 1.97 -6.56 -1.07
N MET A 155 1.49 -7.40 -0.15
CA MET A 155 2.30 -8.21 0.76
C MET A 155 2.49 -9.67 0.30
N GLY A 156 1.93 -10.06 -0.87
CA GLY A 156 1.96 -11.43 -1.36
C GLY A 156 1.08 -12.41 -0.59
N GLU A 157 0.14 -11.91 0.22
CA GLU A 157 -0.66 -12.68 1.18
C GLU A 157 -2.17 -12.71 0.84
N SER A 158 -2.58 -12.27 -0.35
CA SER A 158 -3.99 -12.20 -0.73
C SER A 158 -4.72 -13.54 -0.76
N ARG A 159 -3.98 -14.67 -0.82
CA ARG A 159 -4.57 -16.01 -0.70
C ARG A 159 -5.04 -16.31 0.71
N ASN A 160 -4.34 -15.77 1.72
CA ASN A 160 -4.56 -16.05 3.13
C ASN A 160 -5.35 -14.95 3.85
N TYR A 161 -5.25 -13.69 3.40
CA TYR A 161 -5.76 -12.51 4.09
C TYR A 161 -6.54 -11.57 3.14
N GLY A 162 -7.02 -10.47 3.68
CA GLY A 162 -7.59 -9.34 2.96
C GLY A 162 -9.07 -9.47 2.59
N SER A 163 -9.71 -10.62 2.83
CA SER A 163 -11.16 -10.77 2.64
C SER A 163 -11.74 -11.86 3.56
N ILE A 164 -13.03 -11.77 3.84
CA ILE A 164 -13.76 -12.79 4.59
C ILE A 164 -14.27 -13.84 3.60
N ALA A 165 -13.51 -14.93 3.45
CA ALA A 165 -13.82 -16.02 2.54
C ALA A 165 -13.42 -17.37 3.15
N LYS A 166 -14.11 -18.45 2.71
CA LYS A 166 -13.79 -19.82 3.14
C LYS A 166 -12.33 -20.16 2.78
N GLY A 167 -11.58 -20.67 3.74
CA GLY A 167 -10.18 -21.07 3.57
C GLY A 167 -9.17 -19.98 3.93
N LYS A 168 -9.59 -18.74 4.12
CA LYS A 168 -8.70 -17.66 4.60
C LYS A 168 -8.61 -17.62 6.12
N VAL A 169 -7.53 -17.03 6.61
CA VAL A 169 -7.32 -16.81 8.04
C VAL A 169 -8.37 -15.85 8.57
N ALA A 170 -9.01 -16.22 9.68
CA ALA A 170 -10.07 -15.44 10.30
C ALA A 170 -9.49 -14.24 11.09
N ASN A 171 -9.04 -13.21 10.34
CA ASN A 171 -8.61 -11.92 10.85
C ASN A 171 -9.64 -10.87 10.43
N PHE A 172 -10.45 -10.40 11.37
CA PHE A 172 -11.48 -9.38 11.10
C PHE A 172 -11.85 -8.63 12.38
N PHE A 173 -12.50 -7.51 12.22
CA PHE A 173 -13.14 -6.80 13.32
C PHE A 173 -14.65 -6.71 13.10
N ILE A 174 -15.38 -6.53 14.19
CA ILE A 174 -16.82 -6.29 14.19
C ILE A 174 -17.03 -4.88 14.71
N THR A 175 -17.82 -4.10 13.98
CA THR A 175 -18.17 -2.73 14.37
C THR A 175 -19.38 -2.70 15.31
N THR A 176 -19.62 -1.58 15.94
CA THR A 176 -20.96 -1.20 16.39
C THR A 176 -21.90 -1.12 15.18
N PRO A 177 -23.24 -1.18 15.34
CA PRO A 177 -24.16 -0.96 14.23
C PRO A 177 -23.86 0.33 13.51
N LEU A 178 -23.69 0.25 12.18
CA LEU A 178 -23.43 1.39 11.29
C LEU A 178 -24.57 1.48 10.26
N PRO A 179 -24.89 2.69 9.76
CA PRO A 179 -25.89 2.88 8.71
C PRO A 179 -25.55 2.13 7.41
N SER A 180 -24.27 2.12 7.05
CA SER A 180 -23.70 1.38 5.91
C SER A 180 -22.19 1.19 6.13
N VAL A 181 -21.55 0.38 5.28
CA VAL A 181 -20.09 0.24 5.26
C VAL A 181 -19.40 1.55 4.86
N ASP A 182 -20.06 2.39 4.08
CA ASP A 182 -19.55 3.70 3.65
C ASP A 182 -19.41 4.69 4.81
N PHE A 183 -20.03 4.39 5.94
CA PHE A 183 -19.88 5.21 7.15
C PHE A 183 -18.50 5.06 7.80
N ILE A 184 -17.75 4.01 7.50
CA ILE A 184 -16.42 3.76 8.08
C ILE A 184 -15.46 4.93 7.81
N PRO A 185 -15.21 5.39 6.56
CA PRO A 185 -14.36 6.56 6.31
C PRO A 185 -14.93 7.87 6.85
N TYR A 186 -16.26 8.00 6.97
CA TYR A 186 -16.87 9.18 7.57
C TYR A 186 -16.58 9.28 9.07
N ALA A 187 -16.58 8.14 9.78
CA ALA A 187 -16.38 8.05 11.23
C ALA A 187 -14.90 8.07 11.63
N TYR A 188 -14.04 8.84 10.97
CA TYR A 188 -12.58 8.78 11.12
C TYR A 188 -12.05 8.99 12.54
N THR A 189 -12.74 9.74 13.41
CA THR A 189 -12.38 9.92 14.83
C THR A 189 -13.22 9.08 15.79
N THR A 190 -14.34 8.51 15.33
CA THR A 190 -15.28 7.78 16.19
C THR A 190 -14.80 6.34 16.40
N PRO A 191 -14.70 5.84 17.65
CA PRO A 191 -14.39 4.44 17.91
C PRO A 191 -15.56 3.54 17.46
N ILE A 192 -15.42 2.89 16.32
CA ILE A 192 -16.47 2.01 15.76
C ILE A 192 -16.17 0.51 15.96
N VAL A 193 -14.93 0.14 16.26
CA VAL A 193 -14.55 -1.25 16.44
C VAL A 193 -15.03 -1.76 17.80
N LYS A 194 -15.88 -2.80 17.79
CA LYS A 194 -16.44 -3.42 18.99
C LYS A 194 -15.70 -4.68 19.42
N LYS A 195 -15.21 -5.47 18.44
CA LYS A 195 -14.48 -6.72 18.69
C LYS A 195 -13.46 -6.93 17.60
N VAL A 196 -12.34 -7.56 17.97
CA VAL A 196 -11.30 -8.00 17.05
C VAL A 196 -11.17 -9.52 17.15
N VAL A 197 -10.99 -10.19 16.02
CA VAL A 197 -10.71 -11.61 15.90
C VAL A 197 -9.40 -11.78 15.13
N LEU A 198 -8.44 -12.49 15.69
CA LEU A 198 -7.17 -12.82 15.05
C LEU A 198 -6.93 -14.33 15.09
N GLY A 199 -6.67 -14.92 13.94
CA GLY A 199 -6.49 -16.37 13.81
C GLY A 199 -7.68 -17.17 14.31
N GLY A 200 -8.90 -16.64 14.19
CA GLY A 200 -10.12 -17.25 14.71
C GLY A 200 -10.34 -17.06 16.22
N LYS A 201 -9.45 -16.39 16.94
CA LYS A 201 -9.58 -16.13 18.40
C LYS A 201 -9.99 -14.69 18.63
N LYS A 202 -10.98 -14.49 19.52
CA LYS A 202 -11.40 -13.15 19.95
C LYS A 202 -10.32 -12.58 20.88
N LEU A 203 -9.93 -11.33 20.63
CA LEU A 203 -9.13 -10.50 21.53
C LEU A 203 -10.04 -9.73 22.50
#